data_0fc6e3534d00915d29e4fc2e3f057b6c
#
_entry.id   0fc6e3534d00915d29e4fc2e3f057b6c
#
_cell.length_a   1.000
_cell.length_b   1.000
_cell.length_c   1.000
_cell.angle_alpha   90.00
_cell.angle_beta   90.00
_cell.angle_gamma   90.00
#
_symmetry.space_group_name_H-M   'P 1'
#
loop_
_entity.id
_entity.type
_entity.pdbx_description
1 polymer ?
#
loop_
_entity_poly.entity_id
_entity_poly.type
_entity_poly.pdbx_seq_one_letter_code
_entity_poly.pdbx_strand_id
1 'polypeptide(L)'
;MATPEKNLWNRLKTKLPKGTHKTRVENRAGTGVPDVHLCVAKTAFWVELKCTKGDTVSIRPSQIAWNMQYSAAGGISFFLVSRVKPPCLFLFDGGEALRLATDGLGSGSLAAAAWAGDDLATCVSFMIDRASSWAR
;
A
#
# COMPACT_ATOMS: atom_id res chain seq x y z
N MET A 1 14.93 -15.59 7.72
CA MET A 1 14.50 -15.49 6.31
C MET A 1 13.52 -14.33 6.17
N ALA A 2 13.71 -13.51 5.17
CA ALA A 2 12.83 -12.36 4.99
C ALA A 2 11.46 -12.80 4.45
N THR A 3 10.38 -12.17 4.93
CA THR A 3 9.04 -12.39 4.40
C THR A 3 8.88 -11.73 3.03
N PRO A 4 7.89 -12.13 2.23
CA PRO A 4 7.61 -11.44 0.96
C PRO A 4 7.38 -9.93 1.14
N GLU A 5 6.67 -9.52 2.20
CA GLU A 5 6.43 -8.11 2.48
C GLU A 5 7.71 -7.37 2.83
N LYS A 6 8.61 -8.00 3.58
CA LYS A 6 9.91 -7.41 3.90
C LYS A 6 10.76 -7.26 2.64
N ASN A 7 10.72 -8.24 1.75
CA ASN A 7 11.42 -8.15 0.47
C ASN A 7 10.85 -7.03 -0.38
N LEU A 8 9.54 -6.88 -0.41
CA LEU A 8 8.88 -5.79 -1.12
C LEU A 8 9.32 -4.45 -0.56
N TRP A 9 9.36 -4.31 0.77
CA TRP A 9 9.82 -3.09 1.41
C TRP A 9 11.28 -2.77 1.03
N ASN A 10 12.15 -3.77 1.06
CA ASN A 10 13.55 -3.57 0.72
C ASN A 10 13.75 -3.06 -0.71
N ARG A 11 12.89 -3.49 -1.64
CA ARG A 11 12.91 -2.99 -3.02
C ARG A 11 12.26 -1.61 -3.14
N LEU A 12 11.14 -1.42 -2.46
CA LEU A 12 10.40 -0.15 -2.49
C LEU A 12 11.25 1.01 -2.00
N LYS A 13 11.94 0.83 -0.87
CA LYS A 13 12.69 1.93 -0.26
C LYS A 13 13.82 2.44 -1.14
N THR A 14 14.35 1.61 -2.06
CA THR A 14 15.38 2.05 -3.00
C THR A 14 14.83 2.96 -4.10
N LYS A 15 13.51 2.99 -4.28
CA LYS A 15 12.85 3.80 -5.31
C LYS A 15 12.27 5.10 -4.77
N LEU A 16 12.33 5.31 -3.46
CA LEU A 16 11.82 6.54 -2.86
C LEU A 16 12.74 7.71 -3.17
N PRO A 17 12.18 8.91 -3.38
CA PRO A 17 13.02 10.10 -3.63
C PRO A 17 14.00 10.34 -2.48
N LYS A 18 15.15 10.91 -2.82
CA LYS A 18 16.12 11.32 -1.82
C LYS A 18 15.46 12.32 -0.86
N GLY A 19 15.71 12.13 0.43
CA GLY A 19 15.13 12.99 1.45
C GLY A 19 13.78 12.53 1.96
N THR A 20 13.23 11.42 1.46
CA THR A 20 12.00 10.85 2.01
C THR A 20 12.22 10.42 3.45
N HIS A 21 11.36 10.87 4.36
CA HIS A 21 11.32 10.36 5.72
C HIS A 21 10.50 9.07 5.71
N LYS A 22 11.08 7.98 6.16
CA LYS A 22 10.43 6.67 6.13
C LYS A 22 10.57 5.98 7.47
N THR A 23 9.47 5.40 7.94
CA THR A 23 9.44 4.63 9.18
C THR A 23 8.72 3.33 8.91
N ARG A 24 9.41 2.21 9.17
CA ARG A 24 8.77 0.91 9.12
C ARG A 24 8.25 0.58 10.51
N VAL A 25 6.96 0.22 10.56
CA VAL A 25 6.31 -0.14 11.82
C VAL A 25 6.12 -1.64 11.87
N GLU A 26 6.61 -2.26 12.93
CA GLU A 26 6.34 -3.66 13.20
C GLU A 26 5.14 -3.74 14.13
N ASN A 27 4.01 -4.13 13.56
CA ASN A 27 2.75 -4.18 14.29
C ASN A 27 2.54 -5.57 14.89
N ARG A 28 2.84 -5.71 16.17
CA ARG A 28 2.72 -6.99 16.88
C ARG A 28 1.40 -7.16 17.60
N ALA A 29 0.68 -6.08 17.82
CA ALA A 29 -0.51 -6.09 18.66
C ALA A 29 -1.81 -6.24 17.88
N GLY A 30 -1.76 -6.41 16.57
CA GLY A 30 -2.97 -6.55 15.77
C GLY A 30 -3.82 -5.29 15.71
N THR A 31 -3.20 -4.12 15.86
CA THR A 31 -3.91 -2.83 15.86
C THR A 31 -4.40 -2.41 14.47
N GLY A 32 -3.89 -3.03 13.42
CA GLY A 32 -4.25 -2.69 12.05
C GLY A 32 -3.48 -1.53 11.46
N VAL A 33 -2.54 -0.95 12.20
CA VAL A 33 -1.67 0.14 11.69
C VAL A 33 -0.88 -0.37 10.49
N PRO A 34 -0.82 0.40 9.37
CA PRO A 34 -0.05 -0.03 8.19
C PRO A 34 1.45 -0.18 8.46
N ASP A 35 2.13 -0.89 7.57
CA ASP A 35 3.54 -1.27 7.73
C ASP A 35 4.51 -0.09 7.70
N VAL A 36 4.21 0.93 6.90
CA VAL A 36 5.18 1.97 6.59
C VAL A 36 4.53 3.33 6.63
N HIS A 37 5.22 4.29 7.25
CA HIS A 37 4.86 5.71 7.20
C HIS A 37 5.89 6.45 6.35
N LEU A 38 5.42 7.21 5.38
CA LEU A 38 6.27 8.01 4.50
C LEU A 38 5.89 9.48 4.59
N CYS A 39 6.92 10.32 4.58
CA CYS A 39 6.72 11.77 4.45
C CYS A 39 7.66 12.26 3.37
N VAL A 40 7.11 12.79 2.30
CA VAL A 40 7.85 13.23 1.12
C VAL A 40 7.06 14.31 0.40
N ALA A 41 7.76 15.29 -0.15
CA ALA A 41 7.10 16.41 -0.86
C ALA A 41 6.06 17.11 0.02
N LYS A 42 6.35 17.26 1.32
CA LYS A 42 5.48 17.89 2.33
C LYS A 42 4.17 17.15 2.57
N THR A 43 4.10 15.89 2.17
CA THR A 43 2.91 15.06 2.32
C THR A 43 3.27 13.80 3.10
N ALA A 44 2.46 13.47 4.11
CA ALA A 44 2.63 12.27 4.91
C ALA A 44 1.50 11.28 4.61
N PHE A 45 1.85 9.99 4.52
CA PHE A 45 0.85 8.95 4.27
C PHE A 45 1.37 7.60 4.73
N TRP A 46 0.44 6.66 4.90
CA TRP A 46 0.74 5.29 5.31
C TRP A 46 0.63 4.35 4.12
N VAL A 47 1.42 3.28 4.15
CA VAL A 47 1.35 2.23 3.13
C VAL A 47 1.35 0.87 3.81
N GLU A 48 0.34 0.06 3.49
CA GLU A 48 0.30 -1.35 3.88
C GLU A 48 0.84 -2.17 2.73
N LEU A 49 1.82 -3.03 3.01
CA LEU A 49 2.45 -3.88 2.00
C LEU A 49 1.80 -5.26 2.03
N LYS A 50 1.36 -5.72 0.88
CA LYS A 50 0.76 -7.05 0.72
C LYS A 50 1.40 -7.76 -0.46
N CYS A 51 1.66 -9.06 -0.28
CA CYS A 51 2.10 -9.92 -1.37
C CYS A 51 1.11 -11.07 -1.49
N THR A 52 0.78 -11.44 -2.71
CA THR A 52 -0.17 -12.52 -2.95
C THR A 52 0.27 -13.37 -4.13
N LYS A 53 -0.08 -14.64 -4.11
CA LYS A 53 0.21 -15.56 -5.22
C LYS A 53 -0.76 -15.35 -6.37
N GLY A 54 -2.02 -15.14 -6.07
CA GLY A 54 -3.09 -14.92 -7.04
C GLY A 54 -3.88 -13.67 -6.69
N ASP A 55 -5.18 -13.71 -6.93
CA ASP A 55 -6.04 -12.52 -6.81
C ASP A 55 -6.61 -12.31 -5.41
N THR A 56 -6.54 -13.30 -4.52
CA THR A 56 -7.06 -13.16 -3.17
C THR A 56 -6.03 -12.44 -2.30
N VAL A 57 -6.45 -11.38 -1.64
CA VAL A 57 -5.60 -10.59 -0.76
C VAL A 57 -6.07 -10.79 0.68
N SER A 58 -5.17 -11.28 1.54
CA SER A 58 -5.48 -11.54 2.94
C SER A 58 -5.30 -10.26 3.75
N ILE A 59 -6.42 -9.71 4.25
CA ILE A 59 -6.41 -8.49 5.06
C ILE A 59 -7.16 -8.80 6.35
N ARG A 60 -6.51 -8.54 7.49
CA ARG A 60 -7.12 -8.78 8.79
C ARG A 60 -8.22 -7.75 9.07
N PRO A 61 -9.27 -8.12 9.83
CA PRO A 61 -10.34 -7.18 10.18
C PRO A 61 -9.82 -5.89 10.82
N SER A 62 -8.77 -5.97 11.65
CA SER A 62 -8.18 -4.78 12.27
C SER A 62 -7.55 -3.85 11.23
N GLN A 63 -6.97 -4.40 10.18
CA GLN A 63 -6.39 -3.58 9.09
C GLN A 63 -7.48 -2.90 8.27
N ILE A 64 -8.58 -3.61 8.03
CA ILE A 64 -9.74 -3.03 7.33
C ILE A 64 -10.29 -1.87 8.15
N ALA A 65 -10.56 -2.10 9.43
CA ALA A 65 -11.13 -1.09 10.32
C ALA A 65 -10.23 0.14 10.43
N TRP A 66 -8.94 -0.07 10.65
CA TRP A 66 -8.00 1.04 10.79
C TRP A 66 -7.97 1.93 9.54
N ASN A 67 -7.84 1.30 8.38
CA ASN A 67 -7.71 2.05 7.12
C ASN A 67 -9.00 2.78 6.75
N MET A 68 -10.15 2.15 6.96
CA MET A 68 -11.43 2.79 6.67
C MET A 68 -11.72 3.96 7.60
N GLN A 69 -11.42 3.81 8.89
CA GLN A 69 -11.58 4.90 9.85
C GLN A 69 -10.62 6.05 9.57
N TYR A 70 -9.37 5.72 9.25
CA TYR A 70 -8.36 6.73 8.94
C TYR A 70 -8.72 7.52 7.68
N SER A 71 -9.18 6.83 6.65
CA SER A 71 -9.63 7.44 5.41
C SER A 71 -10.85 8.35 5.65
N ALA A 72 -11.82 7.87 6.45
CA ALA A 72 -13.00 8.66 6.78
C ALA A 72 -12.66 9.94 7.56
N ALA A 73 -11.59 9.90 8.34
CA ALA A 73 -11.12 11.07 9.10
C ALA A 73 -10.30 12.04 8.22
N GLY A 74 -10.08 11.71 6.96
CA GLY A 74 -9.30 12.55 6.03
C GLY A 74 -7.84 12.16 5.90
N GLY A 75 -7.43 11.06 6.51
CA GLY A 75 -6.06 10.57 6.41
C GLY A 75 -5.78 9.89 5.07
N ILE A 76 -4.51 9.82 4.71
CA ILE A 76 -4.06 9.22 3.46
C ILE A 76 -3.34 7.91 3.76
N SER A 77 -3.89 6.81 3.27
CA SER A 77 -3.23 5.51 3.34
C SER A 77 -3.47 4.73 2.06
N PHE A 78 -2.57 3.79 1.78
CA PHE A 78 -2.63 2.96 0.59
C PHE A 78 -2.36 1.51 0.95
N PHE A 79 -2.89 0.60 0.12
CA PHE A 79 -2.42 -0.78 0.05
C PHE A 79 -1.61 -0.92 -1.23
N LEU A 80 -0.36 -1.32 -1.09
CA LEU A 80 0.48 -1.70 -2.24
C LEU A 80 0.55 -3.20 -2.27
N VAL A 81 -0.03 -3.79 -3.32
CA VAL A 81 -0.13 -5.25 -3.45
C VAL A 81 0.75 -5.72 -4.59
N SER A 82 1.66 -6.64 -4.28
CA SER A 82 2.50 -7.29 -5.27
C SER A 82 1.97 -8.70 -5.51
N ARG A 83 1.47 -8.95 -6.70
CA ARG A 83 1.03 -10.28 -7.11
C ARG A 83 2.18 -11.02 -7.78
N VAL A 84 2.35 -12.30 -7.42
CA VAL A 84 3.46 -13.10 -7.94
C VAL A 84 3.17 -13.56 -9.36
N LYS A 85 1.96 -14.01 -9.66
CA LYS A 85 1.69 -14.67 -10.94
C LYS A 85 0.28 -14.37 -11.44
N PRO A 86 0.14 -13.69 -12.59
CA PRO A 86 1.24 -13.01 -13.31
C PRO A 86 1.74 -11.81 -12.51
N PRO A 87 3.03 -11.46 -12.64
CA PRO A 87 3.61 -10.36 -11.85
C PRO A 87 2.90 -9.05 -12.15
N CYS A 88 2.43 -8.40 -11.08
CA CYS A 88 1.74 -7.11 -11.23
C CYS A 88 1.73 -6.40 -9.89
N LEU A 89 1.88 -5.09 -9.93
CA LEU A 89 1.72 -4.22 -8.77
C LEU A 89 0.36 -3.53 -8.85
N PHE A 90 -0.33 -3.46 -7.72
CA PHE A 90 -1.62 -2.77 -7.62
C PHE A 90 -1.55 -1.78 -6.47
N LEU A 91 -2.11 -0.60 -6.68
CA LEU A 91 -2.25 0.39 -5.62
C LEU A 91 -3.74 0.63 -5.35
N PHE A 92 -4.12 0.49 -4.08
CA PHE A 92 -5.49 0.75 -3.63
C PHE A 92 -5.47 1.85 -2.59
N ASP A 93 -6.48 2.71 -2.61
CA ASP A 93 -6.70 3.65 -1.52
C ASP A 93 -7.10 2.91 -0.25
N GLY A 94 -6.67 3.41 0.90
CA GLY A 94 -6.98 2.78 2.18
C GLY A 94 -8.48 2.63 2.44
N GLY A 95 -9.29 3.56 1.93
CA GLY A 95 -10.74 3.49 2.05
C GLY A 95 -11.38 2.32 1.28
N GLU A 96 -10.64 1.67 0.39
CA GLU A 96 -11.12 0.50 -0.35
C GLU A 96 -10.76 -0.82 0.32
N ALA A 97 -10.30 -0.77 1.59
CA ALA A 97 -9.82 -1.96 2.29
C ALA A 97 -10.84 -3.09 2.35
N LEU A 98 -12.12 -2.77 2.63
CA LEU A 98 -13.16 -3.79 2.74
C LEU A 98 -13.41 -4.47 1.39
N ARG A 99 -13.48 -3.69 0.32
CA ARG A 99 -13.69 -4.23 -1.02
C ARG A 99 -12.51 -5.06 -1.49
N LEU A 100 -11.30 -4.60 -1.19
CA LEU A 100 -10.09 -5.35 -1.52
C LEU A 100 -10.08 -6.71 -0.80
N ALA A 101 -10.46 -6.73 0.47
CA ALA A 101 -10.54 -7.95 1.26
C ALA A 101 -11.62 -8.90 0.74
N THR A 102 -12.74 -8.35 0.26
CA THR A 102 -13.89 -9.12 -0.20
C THR A 102 -13.70 -9.62 -1.63
N ASP A 103 -13.31 -8.72 -2.54
CA ASP A 103 -13.29 -9.00 -3.98
C ASP A 103 -11.90 -9.36 -4.51
N GLY A 104 -10.85 -9.02 -3.77
CA GLY A 104 -9.48 -9.26 -4.20
C GLY A 104 -9.11 -8.41 -5.42
N LEU A 105 -8.16 -8.94 -6.20
CA LEU A 105 -7.64 -8.25 -7.38
C LEU A 105 -8.39 -8.59 -8.67
N GLY A 106 -9.27 -9.59 -8.63
CA GLY A 106 -9.86 -10.18 -9.84
C GLY A 106 -10.70 -9.23 -10.66
N SER A 107 -11.45 -8.34 -10.02
CA SER A 107 -12.25 -7.37 -10.75
C SER A 107 -11.43 -6.18 -11.24
N GLY A 108 -10.28 -5.91 -10.62
CA GLY A 108 -9.35 -4.84 -10.98
C GLY A 108 -9.91 -3.44 -10.95
N SER A 109 -11.22 -3.31 -10.85
CA SER A 109 -11.92 -2.04 -11.10
C SER A 109 -11.74 -1.03 -9.97
N LEU A 110 -11.27 -1.44 -8.79
CA LEU A 110 -11.16 -0.56 -7.62
C LEU A 110 -9.73 -0.14 -7.33
N ALA A 111 -8.76 -0.68 -8.06
CA ALA A 111 -7.38 -0.24 -7.93
C ALA A 111 -7.27 1.19 -8.44
N ALA A 112 -6.54 2.03 -7.70
CA ALA A 112 -6.22 3.37 -8.16
C ALA A 112 -5.33 3.30 -9.41
N ALA A 113 -4.43 2.30 -9.45
CA ALA A 113 -3.58 2.03 -10.61
C ALA A 113 -2.99 0.63 -10.50
N ALA A 114 -2.51 0.11 -11.62
CA ALA A 114 -1.83 -1.18 -11.69
C ALA A 114 -0.70 -1.12 -12.72
N TRP A 115 0.35 -1.89 -12.47
CA TRP A 115 1.54 -1.93 -13.33
C TRP A 115 1.97 -3.36 -13.53
N ALA A 116 2.02 -3.81 -14.78
CA ALA A 116 2.50 -5.15 -15.09
C ALA A 116 3.97 -5.29 -14.67
N GLY A 117 4.33 -6.44 -14.15
CA GLY A 117 5.69 -6.70 -13.69
C GLY A 117 5.95 -6.13 -12.30
N ASP A 118 7.11 -5.51 -12.12
CA ASP A 118 7.59 -5.02 -10.83
C ASP A 118 8.14 -3.59 -10.95
N ASP A 119 7.40 -2.72 -11.64
CA ASP A 119 7.83 -1.33 -11.86
C ASP A 119 7.53 -0.45 -10.65
N LEU A 120 8.30 -0.64 -9.58
CA LEU A 120 8.15 0.12 -8.35
C LEU A 120 8.45 1.60 -8.54
N ALA A 121 9.35 1.96 -9.45
CA ALA A 121 9.69 3.37 -9.66
C ALA A 121 8.47 4.17 -10.13
N THR A 122 7.74 3.64 -11.11
CA THR A 122 6.52 4.30 -11.61
C THR A 122 5.43 4.29 -10.53
N CYS A 123 5.31 3.17 -9.81
CA CYS A 123 4.36 3.06 -8.70
C CYS A 123 4.60 4.12 -7.63
N VAL A 124 5.85 4.32 -7.23
CA VAL A 124 6.22 5.32 -6.22
C VAL A 124 5.84 6.72 -6.69
N SER A 125 6.18 7.08 -7.93
CA SER A 125 5.84 8.40 -8.47
C SER A 125 4.33 8.63 -8.46
N PHE A 126 3.56 7.64 -8.89
CA PHE A 126 2.10 7.74 -8.90
C PHE A 126 1.55 7.91 -7.48
N MET A 127 2.05 7.12 -6.54
CA MET A 127 1.59 7.15 -5.15
C MET A 127 1.83 8.51 -4.51
N ILE A 128 3.01 9.08 -4.71
CA ILE A 128 3.36 10.39 -4.16
C ILE A 128 2.49 11.48 -4.78
N ASP A 129 2.29 11.46 -6.09
CA ASP A 129 1.45 12.43 -6.78
C ASP A 129 0.00 12.36 -6.29
N ARG A 130 -0.52 11.13 -6.12
CA ARG A 130 -1.87 10.95 -5.62
C ARG A 130 -2.03 11.46 -4.19
N ALA A 131 -1.09 11.13 -3.32
CA ALA A 131 -1.10 11.60 -1.93
C ALA A 131 -1.02 13.13 -1.87
N SER A 132 -0.14 13.74 -2.65
CA SER A 132 0.04 15.19 -2.69
C SER A 132 -1.21 15.90 -3.21
N SER A 133 -1.91 15.30 -4.15
CA SER A 133 -3.17 15.81 -4.68
C SER A 133 -4.24 15.88 -3.59
N TRP A 134 -4.32 14.87 -2.73
CA TRP A 134 -5.31 14.85 -1.64
C TRP A 134 -4.98 15.81 -0.50
N ALA A 135 -3.71 16.06 -0.27
CA ALA A 135 -3.26 16.92 0.81
C ALA A 135 -3.50 18.42 0.54
N ARG A 136 -3.88 18.78 -0.69
CA ARG A 136 -4.14 20.18 -1.07
C ARG A 136 -5.60 20.62 -0.73
#